data_29113db0c0f6724a55f61976fc662522
#
_entry.id   29113db0c0f6724a55f61976fc662522
#
_cell.length_a   1.000
_cell.length_b   1.000
_cell.length_c   1.000
_cell.angle_alpha   90.00
_cell.angle_beta   90.00
_cell.angle_gamma   90.00
#
_symmetry.space_group_name_H-M   'P 1'
#
loop_
_entity.id
_entity.type
_entity.pdbx_description
1 polymer ?
#
loop_
_entity_poly.entity_id
_entity_poly.type
_entity_poly.pdbx_seq_one_letter_code
_entity_poly.pdbx_strand_id
1 'polypeptide(L)'
;RSTLFPYTTLFRSQPLIIRDKNTTVKDFRELVQEIAGLMVYEISRNLPLEEIEVETPLCTTKAFSLAGKKLAVIPVLRAGLGMVEGILRLIPNAKVGHVGLYRDPETLLPVDYYCKLPGDIGDRDVFVLDPMLATGGSASAAIEHVKRRGGKRISLVSLVSAPDGVEKVMADHPEVNIFTAVHDSHLNDHGYIVPGLGDAGDRLFGTK
;
A
#
# COMPACT_ATOMS: atom_id res chain seq x y z
N ARG A 1 -1.92 0.63 14.93
CA ARG A 1 -0.77 -0.23 15.28
C ARG A 1 0.11 -0.39 14.04
N SER A 2 1.40 -0.13 14.15
CA SER A 2 2.36 -0.41 13.07
C SER A 2 2.80 -1.88 13.17
N THR A 3 2.75 -2.60 12.07
CA THR A 3 3.18 -4.00 12.01
C THR A 3 4.35 -4.10 11.03
N LEU A 4 5.50 -4.47 11.56
CA LEU A 4 6.65 -4.90 10.76
C LEU A 4 6.44 -6.36 10.36
N PHE A 5 6.64 -6.69 9.08
CA PHE A 5 6.42 -8.05 8.60
C PHE A 5 7.40 -9.05 9.21
N PRO A 6 6.92 -10.26 9.61
CA PRO A 6 7.81 -11.33 10.04
C PRO A 6 8.72 -11.75 8.88
N TYR A 7 10.00 -11.80 9.16
CA TYR A 7 11.05 -12.04 8.19
C TYR A 7 11.11 -13.50 7.73
N THR A 8 10.53 -13.80 6.57
CA THR A 8 10.93 -15.01 5.83
C THR A 8 12.21 -14.71 5.04
N THR A 9 13.00 -15.74 4.73
CA THR A 9 14.28 -15.60 4.01
C THR A 9 14.10 -14.92 2.63
N LEU A 10 13.03 -15.25 1.92
CA LEU A 10 12.66 -14.62 0.64
C LEU A 10 12.37 -13.13 0.80
N PHE A 11 11.64 -12.76 1.84
CA PHE A 11 11.31 -11.37 2.09
C PHE A 11 12.54 -10.53 2.50
N ARG A 12 13.57 -11.16 3.10
CA ARG A 12 14.82 -10.48 3.45
C ARG A 12 15.76 -10.21 2.26
N SER A 13 15.72 -11.04 1.23
CA SER A 13 16.61 -10.90 0.06
C SER A 13 16.09 -9.87 -0.95
N GLN A 14 14.78 -9.73 -1.12
CA GLN A 14 14.20 -8.80 -2.08
C GLN A 14 14.47 -7.31 -1.77
N PRO A 15 14.41 -6.83 -0.49
CA PRO A 15 14.80 -5.47 -0.17
C PRO A 15 16.25 -5.12 -0.52
N LEU A 16 17.16 -6.07 -0.52
CA LEU A 16 18.54 -5.84 -0.94
C LEU A 16 18.60 -5.45 -2.43
N ILE A 17 17.95 -6.23 -3.30
CA ILE A 17 17.96 -6.01 -4.76
C ILE A 17 17.20 -4.73 -5.12
N ILE A 18 16.05 -4.47 -4.52
CA ILE A 18 15.26 -3.28 -4.81
C ILE A 18 15.99 -1.98 -4.43
N ARG A 19 16.90 -2.03 -3.44
CA ARG A 19 17.70 -0.88 -3.01
C ARG A 19 18.89 -0.60 -3.93
N ASP A 20 19.40 -1.59 -4.66
CA ASP A 20 20.56 -1.42 -5.52
C ASP A 20 20.25 -0.38 -6.60
N LYS A 21 21.11 0.65 -6.68
CA LYS A 21 21.00 1.72 -7.67
C LYS A 21 21.10 1.23 -9.12
N ASN A 22 21.71 0.06 -9.35
CA ASN A 22 21.86 -0.55 -10.65
C ASN A 22 20.67 -1.44 -11.06
N THR A 23 19.70 -1.66 -10.16
CA THR A 23 18.48 -2.40 -10.50
C THR A 23 17.74 -1.72 -11.64
N THR A 24 17.49 -2.46 -12.72
CA THR A 24 16.82 -1.92 -13.91
C THR A 24 15.39 -1.52 -13.61
N VAL A 25 14.81 -0.65 -14.45
CA VAL A 25 13.39 -0.26 -14.32
C VAL A 25 12.47 -1.48 -14.36
N LYS A 26 12.79 -2.47 -15.22
CA LYS A 26 12.02 -3.71 -15.32
C LYS A 26 12.06 -4.50 -14.02
N ASP A 27 13.27 -4.79 -13.54
CA ASP A 27 13.47 -5.60 -12.35
C ASP A 27 12.89 -4.90 -11.10
N PHE A 28 13.02 -3.57 -11.04
CA PHE A 28 12.43 -2.78 -9.96
C PHE A 28 10.90 -2.91 -9.91
N ARG A 29 10.22 -2.85 -11.08
CA ARG A 29 8.76 -3.06 -11.16
C ARG A 29 8.36 -4.46 -10.72
N GLU A 30 9.06 -5.48 -11.19
CA GLU A 30 8.78 -6.87 -10.82
C GLU A 30 8.93 -7.07 -9.31
N LEU A 31 10.02 -6.58 -8.72
CA LEU A 31 10.26 -6.67 -7.27
C LEU A 31 9.19 -5.93 -6.45
N VAL A 32 8.78 -4.73 -6.87
CA VAL A 32 7.70 -4.00 -6.21
C VAL A 32 6.40 -4.79 -6.20
N GLN A 33 6.05 -5.42 -7.33
CA GLN A 33 4.85 -6.25 -7.44
C GLN A 33 4.94 -7.52 -6.57
N GLU A 34 6.08 -8.18 -6.56
CA GLU A 34 6.32 -9.38 -5.76
C GLU A 34 6.21 -9.07 -4.26
N ILE A 35 6.89 -8.02 -3.80
CA ILE A 35 6.83 -7.60 -2.39
C ILE A 35 5.39 -7.22 -2.01
N ALA A 36 4.70 -6.44 -2.85
CA ALA A 36 3.31 -6.06 -2.60
C ALA A 36 2.37 -7.28 -2.50
N GLY A 37 2.57 -8.30 -3.35
CA GLY A 37 1.84 -9.56 -3.27
C GLY A 37 2.10 -10.32 -1.97
N LEU A 38 3.36 -10.44 -1.55
CA LEU A 38 3.73 -11.08 -0.29
C LEU A 38 3.16 -10.31 0.92
N MET A 39 3.18 -8.98 0.87
CA MET A 39 2.58 -8.14 1.91
C MET A 39 1.07 -8.38 2.02
N VAL A 40 0.37 -8.40 0.91
CA VAL A 40 -1.09 -8.58 0.91
C VAL A 40 -1.49 -9.96 1.42
N TYR A 41 -0.71 -10.99 1.15
CA TYR A 41 -0.94 -12.32 1.72
C TYR A 41 -0.99 -12.26 3.25
N GLU A 42 -0.05 -11.55 3.88
CA GLU A 42 -0.02 -11.41 5.33
C GLU A 42 -1.10 -10.46 5.86
N ILE A 43 -1.31 -9.31 5.21
CA ILE A 43 -2.32 -8.33 5.61
C ILE A 43 -3.73 -8.93 5.56
N SER A 44 -3.99 -9.79 4.58
CA SER A 44 -5.30 -10.42 4.39
C SER A 44 -5.61 -11.53 5.41
N ARG A 45 -4.65 -11.96 6.22
CA ARG A 45 -4.80 -13.05 7.20
C ARG A 45 -6.00 -12.89 8.15
N ASN A 46 -6.29 -11.65 8.53
CA ASN A 46 -7.34 -11.32 9.49
C ASN A 46 -8.60 -10.73 8.84
N LEU A 47 -8.73 -10.81 7.51
CA LEU A 47 -9.97 -10.40 6.86
C LEU A 47 -11.11 -11.34 7.26
N PRO A 48 -12.31 -10.80 7.49
CA PRO A 48 -13.44 -11.62 7.93
C PRO A 48 -13.88 -12.59 6.82
N LEU A 49 -14.23 -13.80 7.22
CA LEU A 49 -14.75 -14.85 6.35
C LEU A 49 -16.23 -15.09 6.65
N GLU A 50 -16.98 -15.48 5.65
CA GLU A 50 -18.35 -15.98 5.74
C GLU A 50 -18.45 -17.38 5.14
N GLU A 51 -19.26 -18.24 5.74
CA GLU A 51 -19.54 -19.57 5.23
C GLU A 51 -20.59 -19.46 4.12
N ILE A 52 -20.33 -20.07 2.97
CA ILE A 52 -21.21 -20.14 1.81
C ILE A 52 -21.40 -21.58 1.37
N GLU A 53 -22.55 -21.90 0.77
CA GLU A 53 -22.75 -23.16 0.07
C GLU A 53 -22.19 -23.06 -1.35
N VAL A 54 -21.44 -24.09 -1.75
CA VAL A 54 -20.85 -24.21 -3.08
C VAL A 54 -21.23 -25.56 -3.68
N GLU A 55 -21.78 -25.53 -4.89
CA GLU A 55 -22.03 -26.73 -5.67
C GLU A 55 -20.75 -27.12 -6.43
N THR A 56 -20.20 -28.27 -6.07
CA THR A 56 -19.05 -28.88 -6.75
C THR A 56 -19.55 -29.87 -7.82
N PRO A 57 -18.70 -30.35 -8.72
CA PRO A 57 -19.12 -31.39 -9.68
C PRO A 57 -19.64 -32.69 -9.04
N LEU A 58 -19.40 -32.91 -7.75
CA LEU A 58 -19.76 -34.13 -7.04
C LEU A 58 -20.89 -33.96 -6.01
N CYS A 59 -20.91 -32.82 -5.29
CA CYS A 59 -21.91 -32.59 -4.25
C CYS A 59 -21.91 -31.09 -3.84
N THR A 60 -22.98 -30.67 -3.15
CA THR A 60 -23.02 -29.39 -2.45
C THR A 60 -22.21 -29.50 -1.17
N THR A 61 -21.36 -28.53 -0.90
CA THR A 61 -20.52 -28.46 0.32
C THR A 61 -20.45 -27.03 0.85
N LYS A 62 -19.98 -26.89 2.08
CA LYS A 62 -19.70 -25.59 2.69
C LYS A 62 -18.26 -25.17 2.41
N ALA A 63 -18.06 -23.88 2.09
CA ALA A 63 -16.78 -23.28 1.84
C ALA A 63 -16.72 -21.87 2.47
N PHE A 64 -15.52 -21.31 2.58
CA PHE A 64 -15.34 -19.96 3.12
C PHE A 64 -15.06 -18.97 1.98
N SER A 65 -15.72 -17.82 2.05
CA SER A 65 -15.49 -16.66 1.19
C SER A 65 -15.13 -15.45 2.05
N LEU A 66 -14.45 -14.46 1.46
CA LEU A 66 -14.29 -13.18 2.16
C LEU A 66 -15.67 -12.57 2.41
N ALA A 67 -15.93 -12.21 3.67
CA ALA A 67 -17.21 -11.67 4.10
C ALA A 67 -17.48 -10.29 3.48
N GLY A 68 -18.75 -10.03 3.18
CA GLY A 68 -19.23 -8.75 2.72
C GLY A 68 -18.67 -8.27 1.37
N LYS A 69 -18.57 -6.97 1.19
CA LYS A 69 -17.94 -6.37 0.00
C LYS A 69 -16.42 -6.44 0.14
N LYS A 70 -15.79 -7.02 -0.89
CA LYS A 70 -14.35 -7.27 -0.94
C LYS A 70 -13.52 -5.98 -0.91
N LEU A 71 -12.23 -6.13 -1.02
CA LEU A 71 -11.20 -5.11 -0.90
C LEU A 71 -11.35 -3.96 -1.91
N ALA A 72 -10.91 -2.76 -1.51
CA ALA A 72 -10.57 -1.65 -2.39
C ALA A 72 -9.09 -1.30 -2.23
N VAL A 73 -8.43 -1.06 -3.35
CA VAL A 73 -7.01 -0.74 -3.43
C VAL A 73 -6.87 0.68 -3.95
N ILE A 74 -6.21 1.55 -3.20
CA ILE A 74 -6.12 2.98 -3.48
C ILE A 74 -4.64 3.39 -3.55
N PRO A 75 -4.00 3.27 -4.72
CA PRO A 75 -2.65 3.77 -4.90
C PRO A 75 -2.61 5.30 -4.83
N VAL A 76 -1.61 5.81 -4.10
CA VAL A 76 -1.21 7.20 -4.16
C VAL A 76 -0.37 7.38 -5.42
N LEU A 77 -0.89 8.17 -6.35
CA LEU A 77 -0.23 8.40 -7.64
C LEU A 77 1.05 9.23 -7.43
N ARG A 78 2.09 8.94 -8.19
CA ARG A 78 2.28 7.90 -9.24
C ARG A 78 2.80 6.58 -8.67
N ALA A 79 3.67 6.61 -7.66
CA ALA A 79 4.47 5.47 -7.21
C ALA A 79 3.64 4.29 -6.69
N GLY A 80 2.49 4.55 -6.05
CA GLY A 80 1.58 3.50 -5.57
C GLY A 80 1.05 2.57 -6.66
N LEU A 81 1.02 3.01 -7.92
CA LEU A 81 0.61 2.17 -9.05
C LEU A 81 1.45 0.90 -9.19
N GLY A 82 2.74 0.97 -8.87
CA GLY A 82 3.64 -0.18 -8.96
C GLY A 82 3.22 -1.37 -8.09
N MET A 83 2.49 -1.11 -7.00
CA MET A 83 2.06 -2.15 -6.06
C MET A 83 0.75 -2.84 -6.47
N VAL A 84 -0.07 -2.19 -7.32
CA VAL A 84 -1.45 -2.61 -7.60
C VAL A 84 -1.52 -4.00 -8.22
N GLU A 85 -0.71 -4.25 -9.24
CA GLU A 85 -0.73 -5.52 -9.97
C GLU A 85 -0.38 -6.72 -9.08
N GLY A 86 0.60 -6.56 -8.19
CA GLY A 86 0.98 -7.60 -7.22
C GLY A 86 -0.19 -7.99 -6.30
N ILE A 87 -1.01 -7.02 -5.92
CA ILE A 87 -2.20 -7.25 -5.08
C ILE A 87 -3.34 -7.90 -5.89
N LEU A 88 -3.59 -7.40 -7.10
CA LEU A 88 -4.67 -7.91 -7.95
C LEU A 88 -4.45 -9.35 -8.40
N ARG A 89 -3.21 -9.82 -8.49
CA ARG A 89 -2.90 -11.24 -8.75
C ARG A 89 -3.43 -12.16 -7.66
N LEU A 90 -3.46 -11.73 -6.41
CA LEU A 90 -3.97 -12.51 -5.28
C LEU A 90 -5.46 -12.22 -5.00
N ILE A 91 -5.91 -10.99 -5.22
CA ILE A 91 -7.30 -10.57 -4.98
C ILE A 91 -7.87 -9.90 -6.25
N PRO A 92 -8.14 -10.67 -7.30
CA PRO A 92 -8.50 -10.13 -8.64
C PRO A 92 -9.81 -9.34 -8.65
N ASN A 93 -10.69 -9.57 -7.68
CA ASN A 93 -11.97 -8.87 -7.56
C ASN A 93 -11.88 -7.58 -6.72
N ALA A 94 -10.68 -7.17 -6.27
CA ALA A 94 -10.52 -5.88 -5.59
C ALA A 94 -10.86 -4.72 -6.54
N LYS A 95 -11.57 -3.73 -6.02
CA LYS A 95 -11.80 -2.49 -6.78
C LYS A 95 -10.60 -1.58 -6.64
N VAL A 96 -10.26 -0.86 -7.70
CA VAL A 96 -9.16 0.11 -7.70
C VAL A 96 -9.73 1.52 -7.79
N GLY A 97 -9.37 2.37 -6.84
CA GLY A 97 -9.53 3.82 -6.93
C GLY A 97 -8.16 4.48 -7.00
N HIS A 98 -8.11 5.78 -7.20
CA HIS A 98 -6.84 6.50 -7.30
C HIS A 98 -6.93 7.82 -6.57
N VAL A 99 -5.84 8.18 -5.88
CA VAL A 99 -5.64 9.50 -5.30
C VAL A 99 -4.35 10.08 -5.86
N GLY A 100 -4.45 11.20 -6.57
CA GLY A 100 -3.32 11.93 -7.13
C GLY A 100 -2.97 13.12 -6.26
N LEU A 101 -1.76 13.10 -5.72
CA LEU A 101 -1.22 14.16 -4.87
C LEU A 101 0.13 14.60 -5.42
N TYR A 102 0.40 15.90 -5.37
CA TYR A 102 1.75 16.41 -5.53
C TYR A 102 2.10 17.29 -4.33
N ARG A 103 3.38 17.45 -4.09
CA ARG A 103 3.85 18.38 -3.06
C ARG A 103 4.03 19.75 -3.69
N ASP A 104 3.31 20.72 -3.17
CA ASP A 104 3.49 22.11 -3.59
C ASP A 104 4.94 22.55 -3.34
N PRO A 105 5.63 23.11 -4.34
CA PRO A 105 7.05 23.44 -4.22
C PRO A 105 7.34 24.61 -3.25
N GLU A 106 6.36 25.47 -2.97
CA GLU A 106 6.53 26.62 -2.09
C GLU A 106 6.14 26.28 -0.66
N THR A 107 4.98 25.66 -0.47
CA THR A 107 4.43 25.36 0.86
C THR A 107 4.84 24.00 1.39
N LEU A 108 5.34 23.11 0.52
CA LEU A 108 5.66 21.71 0.79
C LEU A 108 4.45 20.88 1.27
N LEU A 109 3.25 21.43 1.20
CA LEU A 109 2.02 20.74 1.55
C LEU A 109 1.51 19.86 0.40
N PRO A 110 0.82 18.74 0.71
CA PRO A 110 0.20 17.92 -0.31
C PRO A 110 -1.00 18.67 -0.93
N VAL A 111 -1.02 18.72 -2.27
CA VAL A 111 -2.12 19.26 -3.06
C VAL A 111 -2.72 18.13 -3.88
N ASP A 112 -4.04 17.97 -3.80
CA ASP A 112 -4.77 16.96 -4.56
C ASP A 112 -5.13 17.50 -5.96
N TYR A 113 -4.81 16.70 -6.96
CA TYR A 113 -5.20 16.99 -8.36
C TYR A 113 -6.13 15.93 -8.96
N TYR A 114 -6.28 14.79 -8.30
CA TYR A 114 -7.16 13.72 -8.75
C TYR A 114 -7.61 12.83 -7.59
N CYS A 115 -8.91 12.57 -7.51
CA CYS A 115 -9.47 11.63 -6.55
C CYS A 115 -10.69 10.94 -7.13
N LYS A 116 -10.55 9.65 -7.48
CA LYS A 116 -11.66 8.80 -7.91
C LYS A 116 -11.66 7.50 -7.15
N LEU A 117 -12.65 7.29 -6.31
CA LEU A 117 -12.81 6.14 -5.44
C LEU A 117 -14.05 5.33 -5.80
N PRO A 118 -14.10 4.02 -5.46
CA PRO A 118 -15.34 3.24 -5.60
C PRO A 118 -16.49 3.86 -4.80
N GLY A 119 -17.69 3.93 -5.40
CA GLY A 119 -18.86 4.54 -4.76
C GLY A 119 -19.32 3.81 -3.49
N ASP A 120 -18.94 2.56 -3.32
CA ASP A 120 -19.23 1.69 -2.18
C ASP A 120 -18.04 1.50 -1.23
N ILE A 121 -17.10 2.47 -1.21
CA ILE A 121 -15.86 2.38 -0.42
C ILE A 121 -16.11 2.23 1.08
N GLY A 122 -17.23 2.76 1.57
CA GLY A 122 -17.62 2.66 2.98
C GLY A 122 -17.92 1.24 3.48
N ASP A 123 -18.22 0.33 2.55
CA ASP A 123 -18.51 -1.08 2.83
C ASP A 123 -17.30 -2.00 2.62
N ARG A 124 -16.15 -1.45 2.21
CA ARG A 124 -14.95 -2.21 1.83
C ARG A 124 -13.85 -2.09 2.87
N ASP A 125 -12.98 -3.09 2.90
CA ASP A 125 -11.66 -2.95 3.48
C ASP A 125 -10.78 -2.21 2.47
N VAL A 126 -10.09 -1.15 2.91
CA VAL A 126 -9.38 -0.25 2.01
C VAL A 126 -7.88 -0.32 2.28
N PHE A 127 -7.11 -0.64 1.24
CA PHE A 127 -5.65 -0.56 1.27
C PHE A 127 -5.19 0.68 0.52
N VAL A 128 -4.67 1.66 1.24
CA VAL A 128 -3.98 2.81 0.67
C VAL A 128 -2.53 2.40 0.41
N LEU A 129 -2.06 2.54 -0.82
CA LEU A 129 -0.73 2.09 -1.24
C LEU A 129 0.17 3.28 -1.50
N ASP A 130 1.21 3.41 -0.70
CA ASP A 130 2.29 4.37 -0.91
C ASP A 130 3.62 3.66 -0.63
N PRO A 131 4.45 3.38 -1.65
CA PRO A 131 5.67 2.60 -1.45
C PRO A 131 6.68 3.27 -0.51
N MET A 132 6.61 4.59 -0.33
CA MET A 132 7.59 5.36 0.44
C MET A 132 6.91 6.21 1.52
N LEU A 133 6.77 5.65 2.72
CA LEU A 133 6.27 6.40 3.87
C LEU A 133 7.42 7.22 4.50
N ALA A 134 7.76 8.34 3.88
CA ALA A 134 8.83 9.24 4.31
C ALA A 134 8.35 10.23 5.37
N THR A 135 7.83 11.40 4.98
CA THR A 135 7.28 12.39 5.91
C THR A 135 5.83 12.12 6.33
N GLY A 136 5.15 11.20 5.68
CA GLY A 136 3.75 10.85 5.96
C GLY A 136 2.69 11.80 5.38
N GLY A 137 3.07 12.95 4.82
CA GLY A 137 2.12 13.95 4.35
C GLY A 137 1.18 13.45 3.25
N SER A 138 1.72 12.81 2.19
CA SER A 138 0.91 12.26 1.09
C SER A 138 0.02 11.11 1.55
N ALA A 139 0.57 10.20 2.36
CA ALA A 139 -0.19 9.09 2.91
C ALA A 139 -1.35 9.57 3.79
N SER A 140 -1.09 10.52 4.71
CA SER A 140 -2.12 11.13 5.57
C SER A 140 -3.21 11.82 4.74
N ALA A 141 -2.85 12.62 3.73
CA ALA A 141 -3.83 13.27 2.86
C ALA A 141 -4.67 12.25 2.06
N ALA A 142 -4.05 11.17 1.55
CA ALA A 142 -4.78 10.11 0.84
C ALA A 142 -5.77 9.39 1.75
N ILE A 143 -5.39 9.09 2.99
CA ILE A 143 -6.26 8.49 4.01
C ILE A 143 -7.45 9.42 4.30
N GLU A 144 -7.20 10.72 4.46
CA GLU A 144 -8.26 11.71 4.69
C GLU A 144 -9.26 11.75 3.51
N HIS A 145 -8.79 11.67 2.25
CA HIS A 145 -9.68 11.57 1.08
C HIS A 145 -10.57 10.32 1.11
N VAL A 146 -10.01 9.19 1.53
CA VAL A 146 -10.76 7.94 1.69
C VAL A 146 -11.82 8.07 2.78
N LYS A 147 -11.47 8.65 3.93
CA LYS A 147 -12.41 8.91 5.05
C LYS A 147 -13.56 9.82 4.65
N ARG A 148 -13.27 10.94 3.99
CA ARG A 148 -14.29 11.89 3.48
C ARG A 148 -15.27 11.26 2.50
N ARG A 149 -14.88 10.18 1.82
CA ARG A 149 -15.75 9.40 0.92
C ARG A 149 -16.42 8.23 1.61
N GLY A 150 -16.30 8.11 2.94
CA GLY A 150 -16.97 7.13 3.78
C GLY A 150 -16.17 5.86 4.06
N GLY A 151 -14.92 5.77 3.65
CA GLY A 151 -14.03 4.65 4.01
C GLY A 151 -13.79 4.58 5.50
N LYS A 152 -13.98 3.39 6.09
CA LYS A 152 -13.95 3.17 7.55
C LYS A 152 -12.84 2.22 7.99
N ARG A 153 -12.62 1.15 7.24
CA ARG A 153 -11.61 0.13 7.53
C ARG A 153 -10.43 0.35 6.60
N ILE A 154 -9.47 1.15 7.05
CA ILE A 154 -8.34 1.62 6.24
C ILE A 154 -7.05 1.03 6.78
N SER A 155 -6.21 0.53 5.89
CA SER A 155 -4.83 0.15 6.16
C SER A 155 -3.92 0.86 5.17
N LEU A 156 -2.82 1.41 5.67
CA LEU A 156 -1.73 1.93 4.85
C LEU A 156 -0.70 0.83 4.61
N VAL A 157 -0.30 0.66 3.37
CA VAL A 157 0.68 -0.35 2.95
C VAL A 157 1.85 0.33 2.26
N SER A 158 3.05 0.17 2.83
CA SER A 158 4.27 0.79 2.31
C SER A 158 5.41 -0.22 2.19
N LEU A 159 6.26 -0.08 1.18
CA LEU A 159 7.44 -0.94 1.05
C LEU A 159 8.52 -0.53 2.04
N VAL A 160 8.76 0.78 2.16
CA VAL A 160 9.76 1.34 3.07
C VAL A 160 9.14 2.50 3.85
N SER A 161 9.42 2.55 5.15
CA SER A 161 8.98 3.64 6.02
C SER A 161 10.14 4.24 6.83
N ALA A 162 10.00 5.49 7.23
CA ALA A 162 10.81 6.16 8.23
C ALA A 162 9.98 6.46 9.49
N PRO A 163 10.61 6.66 10.65
CA PRO A 163 9.91 7.00 11.91
C PRO A 163 8.97 8.18 11.77
N ASP A 164 9.43 9.26 11.16
CA ASP A 164 8.67 10.51 10.97
C ASP A 164 7.34 10.26 10.26
N GLY A 165 7.34 9.46 9.19
CA GLY A 165 6.14 9.15 8.43
C GLY A 165 5.15 8.28 9.19
N VAL A 166 5.65 7.31 9.95
CA VAL A 166 4.83 6.45 10.81
C VAL A 166 4.20 7.27 11.93
N GLU A 167 4.99 8.09 12.63
CA GLU A 167 4.51 8.96 13.71
C GLU A 167 3.44 9.93 13.23
N LYS A 168 3.67 10.58 12.07
CA LYS A 168 2.69 11.49 11.49
C LYS A 168 1.37 10.81 11.18
N VAL A 169 1.39 9.67 10.49
CA VAL A 169 0.15 8.95 10.15
C VAL A 169 -0.55 8.43 11.40
N MET A 170 0.20 7.96 12.40
CA MET A 170 -0.39 7.53 13.68
C MET A 170 -1.00 8.69 14.48
N ALA A 171 -0.42 9.89 14.40
CA ALA A 171 -0.96 11.08 15.04
C ALA A 171 -2.24 11.58 14.35
N ASP A 172 -2.23 11.64 13.01
CA ASP A 172 -3.37 12.13 12.22
C ASP A 172 -4.52 11.12 12.16
N HIS A 173 -4.19 9.81 12.17
CA HIS A 173 -5.12 8.71 11.90
C HIS A 173 -4.86 7.50 12.82
N PRO A 174 -5.07 7.62 14.13
CA PRO A 174 -4.71 6.59 15.12
C PRO A 174 -5.45 5.25 14.94
N GLU A 175 -6.56 5.24 14.21
CA GLU A 175 -7.35 4.04 13.91
C GLU A 175 -6.84 3.27 12.67
N VAL A 176 -5.94 3.85 11.87
CA VAL A 176 -5.41 3.24 10.65
C VAL A 176 -4.28 2.27 10.98
N ASN A 177 -4.36 1.06 10.44
CA ASN A 177 -3.25 0.12 10.54
C ASN A 177 -2.18 0.46 9.51
N ILE A 178 -0.92 0.48 9.93
CA ILE A 178 0.23 0.71 9.05
C ILE A 178 0.99 -0.60 8.89
N PHE A 179 1.16 -1.02 7.65
CA PHE A 179 1.95 -2.19 7.27
C PHE A 179 3.14 -1.73 6.44
N THR A 180 4.34 -2.08 6.87
CA THR A 180 5.56 -1.76 6.14
C THR A 180 6.45 -2.99 5.99
N ALA A 181 7.02 -3.18 4.80
CA ALA A 181 7.95 -4.28 4.57
C ALA A 181 9.27 -4.04 5.27
N VAL A 182 9.75 -2.79 5.25
CA VAL A 182 11.00 -2.39 5.92
C VAL A 182 10.79 -1.05 6.63
N HIS A 183 11.35 -0.95 7.83
CA HIS A 183 11.41 0.29 8.58
C HIS A 183 12.85 0.77 8.65
N ASP A 184 13.15 1.89 8.03
CA ASP A 184 14.47 2.49 7.93
C ASP A 184 14.72 3.52 9.05
N SER A 185 15.96 3.99 9.16
CA SER A 185 16.42 4.68 10.36
C SER A 185 15.97 6.14 10.48
N HIS A 186 15.95 6.88 9.37
CA HIS A 186 15.66 8.33 9.41
C HIS A 186 15.42 8.91 8.01
N LEU A 187 15.06 10.20 7.98
CA LEU A 187 15.05 11.02 6.76
C LEU A 187 16.32 11.86 6.68
N ASN A 188 16.84 12.08 5.46
CA ASN A 188 17.89 13.09 5.25
C ASN A 188 17.28 14.50 5.14
N ASP A 189 18.16 15.53 4.99
CA ASP A 189 17.77 16.94 4.91
C ASP A 189 16.84 17.28 3.73
N HIS A 190 16.75 16.39 2.73
CA HIS A 190 15.85 16.52 1.57
C HIS A 190 14.56 15.70 1.73
N GLY A 191 14.34 15.07 2.89
CA GLY A 191 13.15 14.25 3.17
C GLY A 191 13.15 12.86 2.51
N TYR A 192 14.31 12.36 2.06
CA TYR A 192 14.45 10.99 1.57
C TYR A 192 14.76 10.02 2.72
N ILE A 193 14.17 8.84 2.64
CA ILE A 193 14.43 7.75 3.60
C ILE A 193 15.86 7.25 3.45
N VAL A 194 16.56 7.03 4.56
CA VAL A 194 17.93 6.51 4.62
C VAL A 194 17.96 5.21 5.44
N PRO A 195 18.52 4.13 4.87
CA PRO A 195 19.19 3.97 3.57
C PRO A 195 18.23 4.04 2.37
N GLY A 196 16.94 3.80 2.54
CA GLY A 196 15.91 3.98 1.53
C GLY A 196 16.13 3.15 0.24
N LEU A 197 15.48 3.61 -0.82
CA LEU A 197 15.62 3.05 -2.17
C LEU A 197 15.60 4.15 -3.27
N GLY A 198 15.79 5.41 -2.87
CA GLY A 198 15.69 6.57 -3.78
C GLY A 198 14.23 6.97 -4.04
N ASP A 199 13.96 7.60 -5.18
CA ASP A 199 12.59 7.93 -5.60
C ASP A 199 11.93 6.73 -6.28
N ALA A 200 10.91 6.18 -5.62
CA ALA A 200 10.21 4.99 -6.12
C ALA A 200 9.46 5.29 -7.43
N GLY A 201 8.90 6.48 -7.59
CA GLY A 201 8.19 6.88 -8.81
C GLY A 201 9.13 6.93 -10.01
N ASP A 202 10.25 7.62 -9.87
CA ASP A 202 11.24 7.72 -10.95
C ASP A 202 11.83 6.35 -11.30
N ARG A 203 12.10 5.52 -10.32
CA ARG A 203 12.61 4.14 -10.55
C ARG A 203 11.58 3.23 -11.21
N LEU A 204 10.28 3.36 -10.85
CA LEU A 204 9.19 2.61 -11.46
C LEU A 204 8.95 2.99 -12.92
N PHE A 205 9.06 4.29 -13.23
CA PHE A 205 8.64 4.82 -14.53
C PHE A 205 9.80 5.22 -15.43
N GLY A 206 11.04 5.20 -14.92
CA GLY A 206 12.22 5.56 -15.69
C GLY A 206 12.24 7.03 -16.08
N THR A 207 11.83 7.91 -15.16
CA THR A 207 11.68 9.35 -15.40
C THR A 207 12.91 10.17 -14.99
N LYS A 208 13.98 9.53 -14.58
CA LYS A 208 15.34 10.09 -14.39
C LYS A 208 16.35 9.27 -15.13
#